data_04cfeb9f068995828a35e1d18c111633
#
_entry.id   04cfeb9f068995828a35e1d18c111633
#
_cell.length_a   1.000
_cell.length_b   1.000
_cell.length_c   1.000
_cell.angle_alpha   90.00
_cell.angle_beta   90.00
_cell.angle_gamma   90.00
#
_symmetry.space_group_name_H-M   'P 1'
#
loop_
_entity.id
_entity.type
_entity.pdbx_description
1 polymer ?
#
loop_
_entity_poly.entity_id
_entity_poly.type
_entity_poly.pdbx_seq_one_letter_code
_entity_poly.pdbx_strand_id
1 'polypeptide(L)'
;MKRTAKMLTAALLALALALPGTAAAADDTPAVRISEMMYKNHATLQDADGDFSDWFELENTSNRVVRLKGWSVSDGKTVWDFPADATIPRGGVRVVFASRKDKTAAGESHTSFALGEGETLYLIAPGGTIADRAACDPELPADHVLRRENGGELTESVWATPGYPNTAAGYAAFCESRKTESPLVINEAAVYNDTFALKGEY
;
A
#
# COMPACT_ATOMS: atom_id res chain seq x y z
N MET A 1 -88.43 -32.12 7.54
CA MET A 1 -87.12 -32.77 7.33
C MET A 1 -86.11 -31.70 6.96
N LYS A 2 -85.23 -31.32 7.93
CA LYS A 2 -84.20 -30.26 7.73
C LYS A 2 -82.86 -30.99 7.62
N ARG A 3 -82.21 -30.85 6.45
CA ARG A 3 -80.85 -31.35 6.20
C ARG A 3 -79.86 -30.26 6.61
N THR A 4 -79.05 -30.50 7.60
CA THR A 4 -77.95 -29.65 7.99
C THR A 4 -76.70 -30.01 7.14
N ALA A 5 -76.19 -29.00 6.42
CA ALA A 5 -74.97 -29.11 5.69
C ALA A 5 -73.79 -28.78 6.64
N LYS A 6 -72.84 -29.69 6.77
CA LYS A 6 -71.57 -29.48 7.46
C LYS A 6 -70.59 -28.82 6.50
N MET A 7 -70.19 -27.60 6.83
CA MET A 7 -69.02 -26.95 6.16
C MET A 7 -67.70 -27.52 6.70
N LEU A 8 -66.93 -28.07 5.80
CA LEU A 8 -65.55 -28.49 6.05
C LEU A 8 -64.63 -27.28 5.80
N THR A 9 -64.05 -26.72 6.83
CA THR A 9 -63.05 -25.70 6.70
C THR A 9 -61.68 -26.38 6.48
N ALA A 10 -61.12 -26.23 5.28
CA ALA A 10 -59.77 -26.64 4.98
C ALA A 10 -58.77 -25.57 5.43
N ALA A 11 -57.98 -25.92 6.47
CA ALA A 11 -56.86 -25.08 6.89
C ALA A 11 -55.66 -25.28 5.94
N LEU A 12 -55.33 -24.25 5.12
CA LEU A 12 -54.07 -24.23 4.38
C LEU A 12 -52.91 -23.93 5.32
N LEU A 13 -52.09 -24.96 5.56
CA LEU A 13 -50.82 -24.83 6.25
C LEU A 13 -49.78 -24.30 5.23
N ALA A 14 -49.46 -22.99 5.29
CA ALA A 14 -48.40 -22.41 4.48
C ALA A 14 -47.04 -22.85 5.09
N LEU A 15 -46.38 -23.80 4.45
CA LEU A 15 -44.99 -24.17 4.74
C LEU A 15 -44.06 -23.11 4.17
N ALA A 16 -43.57 -22.17 5.01
CA ALA A 16 -42.53 -21.25 4.63
C ALA A 16 -41.20 -22.00 4.46
N LEU A 17 -40.79 -22.28 3.22
CA LEU A 17 -39.41 -22.70 2.92
C LEU A 17 -38.48 -21.53 3.24
N ALA A 18 -37.79 -21.61 4.38
CA ALA A 18 -36.62 -20.78 4.64
C ALA A 18 -35.51 -21.20 3.64
N LEU A 19 -35.30 -20.39 2.61
CA LEU A 19 -34.11 -20.52 1.76
C LEU A 19 -32.89 -20.29 2.65
N PRO A 20 -31.89 -21.19 2.64
CA PRO A 20 -30.63 -20.88 3.31
C PRO A 20 -30.08 -19.62 2.65
N GLY A 21 -29.91 -18.53 3.41
CA GLY A 21 -29.20 -17.36 2.95
C GLY A 21 -27.82 -17.83 2.47
N THR A 22 -27.51 -17.58 1.20
CA THR A 22 -26.15 -17.73 0.70
C THR A 22 -25.30 -16.78 1.54
N ALA A 23 -24.54 -17.32 2.50
CA ALA A 23 -23.45 -16.58 3.10
C ALA A 23 -22.59 -16.12 1.91
N ALA A 24 -22.52 -14.82 1.68
CA ALA A 24 -21.56 -14.29 0.73
C ALA A 24 -20.21 -14.88 1.15
N ALA A 25 -19.53 -15.55 0.22
CA ALA A 25 -18.17 -15.99 0.44
C ALA A 25 -17.41 -14.78 0.95
N ALA A 26 -16.76 -14.91 2.12
CA ALA A 26 -15.88 -13.87 2.60
C ALA A 26 -14.85 -13.68 1.47
N ASP A 27 -14.68 -12.41 1.05
CA ASP A 27 -13.64 -12.06 0.10
C ASP A 27 -12.31 -12.39 0.82
N ASP A 28 -11.65 -13.45 0.36
CA ASP A 28 -10.38 -13.94 0.93
C ASP A 28 -9.21 -12.99 0.61
N THR A 29 -9.48 -11.87 -0.08
CA THR A 29 -8.48 -10.85 -0.35
C THR A 29 -8.03 -10.22 0.96
N PRO A 30 -6.73 -10.25 1.28
CA PRO A 30 -6.22 -9.62 2.49
C PRO A 30 -6.62 -8.14 2.55
N ALA A 31 -7.06 -7.69 3.72
CA ALA A 31 -7.47 -6.31 3.93
C ALA A 31 -6.32 -5.30 3.78
N VAL A 32 -5.07 -5.77 3.80
CA VAL A 32 -3.85 -4.98 3.63
C VAL A 32 -2.95 -5.69 2.64
N ARG A 33 -2.34 -4.92 1.76
CA ARG A 33 -1.34 -5.40 0.80
C ARG A 33 -0.19 -4.41 0.67
N ILE A 34 0.92 -4.83 0.05
CA ILE A 34 2.02 -3.96 -0.35
C ILE A 34 1.58 -3.25 -1.63
N SER A 35 1.43 -1.92 -1.60
CA SER A 35 1.03 -1.10 -2.74
C SER A 35 2.22 -0.59 -3.54
N GLU A 36 3.32 -0.28 -2.83
CA GLU A 36 4.52 0.33 -3.43
C GLU A 36 5.76 -0.06 -2.63
N MET A 37 6.93 -0.15 -3.28
CA MET A 37 8.20 -0.43 -2.62
C MET A 37 9.38 0.17 -3.39
N MET A 38 10.28 0.85 -2.67
CA MET A 38 11.56 1.35 -3.18
C MET A 38 12.69 0.93 -2.25
N TYR A 39 13.56 0.04 -2.70
CA TYR A 39 14.69 -0.50 -1.92
C TYR A 39 16.06 -0.03 -2.44
N LYS A 40 16.08 0.98 -3.31
CA LYS A 40 17.25 1.73 -3.76
C LYS A 40 16.89 3.22 -3.78
N ASN A 41 16.48 3.74 -2.63
CA ASN A 41 16.05 5.14 -2.49
C ASN A 41 17.27 6.05 -2.28
N HIS A 42 17.66 6.79 -3.32
CA HIS A 42 18.80 7.70 -3.25
C HIS A 42 18.39 9.18 -3.20
N ALA A 43 17.22 9.52 -3.76
CA ALA A 43 16.80 10.91 -3.90
C ALA A 43 15.29 11.15 -3.84
N THR A 44 14.48 10.07 -3.74
CA THR A 44 13.02 10.21 -3.91
C THR A 44 12.32 10.62 -2.61
N LEU A 45 12.58 9.97 -1.48
CA LEU A 45 11.88 10.24 -0.22
C LEU A 45 12.85 10.23 0.95
N GLN A 46 12.94 11.33 1.68
CA GLN A 46 13.64 11.40 2.96
C GLN A 46 12.69 11.06 4.11
N ASP A 47 13.23 10.39 5.11
CA ASP A 47 12.57 10.24 6.41
C ASP A 47 12.76 11.52 7.27
N ALA A 48 12.16 11.55 8.46
CA ALA A 48 12.23 12.70 9.36
C ALA A 48 13.65 13.02 9.87
N ASP A 49 14.59 12.08 9.76
CA ASP A 49 16.00 12.33 10.09
C ASP A 49 16.77 12.93 8.89
N GLY A 50 16.15 13.04 7.72
CA GLY A 50 16.76 13.52 6.47
C GLY A 50 17.48 12.45 5.67
N ASP A 51 17.36 11.17 6.05
CA ASP A 51 18.00 10.06 5.35
C ASP A 51 17.12 9.54 4.21
N PHE A 52 17.72 9.16 3.09
CA PHE A 52 17.07 8.44 2.00
C PHE A 52 17.03 6.94 2.30
N SER A 53 16.26 6.57 3.31
CA SER A 53 16.06 5.17 3.68
C SER A 53 15.15 4.46 2.68
N ASP A 54 15.39 3.17 2.44
CA ASP A 54 14.45 2.34 1.70
C ASP A 54 13.08 2.37 2.36
N TRP A 55 12.03 2.20 1.57
CA TRP A 55 10.67 2.26 2.08
C TRP A 55 9.73 1.35 1.30
N PHE A 56 8.63 1.04 1.92
CA PHE A 56 7.49 0.39 1.29
C PHE A 56 6.19 1.02 1.80
N GLU A 57 5.14 0.80 1.04
CA GLU A 57 3.83 1.31 1.37
C GLU A 57 2.82 0.17 1.47
N LEU A 58 1.98 0.24 2.49
CA LEU A 58 0.85 -0.64 2.69
C LEU A 58 -0.44 0.07 2.34
N GLU A 59 -1.29 -0.59 1.59
CA GLU A 59 -2.64 -0.12 1.24
C GLU A 59 -3.71 -0.93 1.98
N ASN A 60 -4.68 -0.23 2.53
CA ASN A 60 -5.89 -0.82 3.07
C ASN A 60 -6.95 -0.94 1.96
N THR A 61 -7.16 -2.14 1.45
CA THR A 61 -8.13 -2.43 0.39
C THR A 61 -9.58 -2.55 0.91
N SER A 62 -9.77 -2.53 2.23
CA SER A 62 -11.08 -2.71 2.85
C SER A 62 -11.85 -1.38 2.98
N ASN A 63 -13.13 -1.49 3.27
CA ASN A 63 -14.01 -0.33 3.46
C ASN A 63 -14.05 0.20 4.90
N ARG A 64 -13.11 -0.19 5.76
CA ARG A 64 -13.00 0.19 7.18
C ARG A 64 -11.55 0.52 7.53
N VAL A 65 -11.34 1.17 8.66
CA VAL A 65 -10.00 1.35 9.23
C VAL A 65 -9.44 -0.03 9.62
N VAL A 66 -8.21 -0.32 9.20
CA VAL A 66 -7.47 -1.51 9.63
C VAL A 66 -6.51 -1.12 10.74
N ARG A 67 -6.54 -1.87 11.85
CA ARG A 67 -5.54 -1.78 12.91
C ARG A 67 -4.43 -2.79 12.62
N LEU A 68 -3.19 -2.33 12.67
CA LEU A 68 -2.02 -3.17 12.37
C LEU A 68 -1.53 -3.99 13.58
N LYS A 69 -2.21 -3.93 14.72
CA LYS A 69 -1.90 -4.79 15.86
C LYS A 69 -1.90 -6.26 15.45
N GLY A 70 -0.77 -6.94 15.66
CA GLY A 70 -0.56 -8.35 15.30
C GLY A 70 -0.18 -8.58 13.83
N TRP A 71 -0.09 -7.51 13.03
CA TRP A 71 0.56 -7.56 11.73
C TRP A 71 2.06 -7.38 11.90
N SER A 72 2.83 -7.97 11.01
CA SER A 72 4.28 -7.82 10.96
C SER A 72 4.78 -7.79 9.51
N VAL A 73 6.03 -7.38 9.34
CA VAL A 73 6.76 -7.46 8.08
C VAL A 73 8.09 -8.15 8.29
N SER A 74 8.63 -8.74 7.24
CA SER A 74 9.91 -9.44 7.31
C SER A 74 10.68 -9.32 5.99
N ASP A 75 12.01 -9.24 6.08
CA ASP A 75 12.95 -9.38 4.97
C ASP A 75 13.32 -10.86 4.66
N GLY A 76 12.64 -11.80 5.35
CA GLY A 76 12.96 -13.23 5.30
C GLY A 76 13.98 -13.68 6.35
N LYS A 77 14.59 -12.76 7.10
CA LYS A 77 15.59 -13.02 8.16
C LYS A 77 15.14 -12.46 9.51
N THR A 78 14.62 -11.24 9.49
CA THR A 78 14.16 -10.48 10.64
C THR A 78 12.67 -10.23 10.53
N VAL A 79 11.93 -10.34 11.64
CA VAL A 79 10.51 -9.96 11.72
C VAL A 79 10.39 -8.69 12.53
N TRP A 80 9.60 -7.74 12.03
CA TRP A 80 9.28 -6.51 12.74
C TRP A 80 7.76 -6.36 12.89
N ASP A 81 7.32 -6.19 14.13
CA ASP A 81 5.90 -6.06 14.46
C ASP A 81 5.43 -4.61 14.42
N PHE A 82 4.26 -4.37 13.85
CA PHE A 82 3.66 -3.04 13.90
C PHE A 82 3.24 -2.65 15.31
N PRO A 83 3.41 -1.38 15.70
CA PRO A 83 2.88 -0.86 16.96
C PRO A 83 1.38 -1.11 17.09
N ALA A 84 0.92 -1.36 18.31
CA ALA A 84 -0.48 -1.75 18.57
C ALA A 84 -1.51 -0.66 18.21
N ASP A 85 -1.09 0.60 18.14
CA ASP A 85 -1.88 1.77 17.77
C ASP A 85 -1.75 2.15 16.29
N ALA A 86 -0.86 1.49 15.54
CA ALA A 86 -0.72 1.72 14.11
C ALA A 86 -2.00 1.35 13.36
N THR A 87 -2.41 2.23 12.45
CA THR A 87 -3.64 2.05 11.67
C THR A 87 -3.42 2.47 10.22
N ILE A 88 -4.25 1.94 9.32
CA ILE A 88 -4.40 2.43 7.95
C ILE A 88 -5.87 2.82 7.76
N PRO A 89 -6.16 4.07 7.39
CA PRO A 89 -7.52 4.50 7.12
C PRO A 89 -8.19 3.67 6.02
N ARG A 90 -9.52 3.72 5.94
CA ARG A 90 -10.29 3.12 4.84
C ARG A 90 -9.76 3.60 3.48
N GLY A 91 -9.36 2.66 2.61
CA GLY A 91 -8.82 2.98 1.29
C GLY A 91 -7.58 3.88 1.31
N GLY A 92 -6.94 4.00 2.48
CA GLY A 92 -5.72 4.78 2.66
C GLY A 92 -4.48 3.92 2.57
N VAL A 93 -3.34 4.60 2.66
CA VAL A 93 -2.01 4.02 2.59
C VAL A 93 -1.19 4.36 3.84
N ARG A 94 -0.11 3.62 4.06
CA ARG A 94 0.87 3.88 5.11
C ARG A 94 2.27 3.57 4.61
N VAL A 95 3.13 4.58 4.57
CA VAL A 95 4.56 4.44 4.30
C VAL A 95 5.27 3.90 5.54
N VAL A 96 6.22 2.99 5.31
CA VAL A 96 7.08 2.39 6.33
C VAL A 96 8.51 2.39 5.79
N PHE A 97 9.45 2.93 6.57
CA PHE A 97 10.86 2.96 6.20
C PHE A 97 11.57 1.66 6.62
N ALA A 98 12.22 1.00 5.68
CA ALA A 98 13.08 -0.15 5.93
C ALA A 98 14.51 0.33 6.22
N SER A 99 14.72 0.91 7.40
CA SER A 99 15.88 1.77 7.71
C SER A 99 16.82 1.22 8.79
N ARG A 100 16.52 0.07 9.41
CA ARG A 100 17.23 -0.48 10.60
C ARG A 100 17.14 0.40 11.86
N LYS A 101 16.37 1.48 11.84
CA LYS A 101 16.28 2.42 12.97
C LYS A 101 15.39 1.90 14.11
N ASP A 102 14.53 0.92 13.84
CA ASP A 102 13.63 0.27 14.82
C ASP A 102 12.87 1.28 15.69
N LYS A 103 12.22 2.24 15.09
CA LYS A 103 11.52 3.31 15.81
C LYS A 103 10.17 3.66 15.19
N THR A 104 9.30 4.21 16.04
CA THR A 104 8.08 4.90 15.63
C THR A 104 8.11 6.29 16.24
N ALA A 105 8.43 7.31 15.46
CA ALA A 105 8.52 8.69 15.92
C ALA A 105 8.02 9.62 14.79
N ALA A 106 7.58 10.81 15.15
CA ALA A 106 7.10 11.83 14.22
C ALA A 106 6.02 11.34 13.22
N GLY A 107 5.25 10.31 13.60
CA GLY A 107 4.24 9.71 12.71
C GLY A 107 4.78 8.67 11.74
N GLU A 108 6.09 8.44 11.70
CA GLU A 108 6.76 7.46 10.85
C GLU A 108 6.92 6.10 11.53
N SER A 109 7.07 5.07 10.73
CA SER A 109 7.41 3.71 11.17
C SER A 109 8.68 3.28 10.48
N HIS A 110 9.65 2.79 11.26
CA HIS A 110 10.95 2.34 10.80
C HIS A 110 11.19 0.91 11.26
N THR A 111 11.44 0.01 10.33
CA THR A 111 11.74 -1.38 10.68
C THR A 111 13.14 -1.53 11.30
N SER A 112 13.37 -2.67 11.97
CA SER A 112 14.67 -3.07 12.48
C SER A 112 15.60 -3.64 11.40
N PHE A 113 15.10 -3.79 10.16
CA PHE A 113 15.85 -4.25 8.99
C PHE A 113 15.82 -3.20 7.87
N ALA A 114 16.72 -3.33 6.89
CA ALA A 114 16.65 -2.68 5.58
C ALA A 114 16.39 -3.74 4.51
N LEU A 115 15.94 -3.31 3.35
CA LEU A 115 15.77 -4.18 2.19
C LEU A 115 17.06 -4.20 1.35
N GLY A 116 17.36 -5.35 0.76
CA GLY A 116 18.52 -5.54 -0.12
C GLY A 116 18.13 -6.24 -1.40
N GLU A 117 18.99 -6.12 -2.40
CA GLU A 117 18.85 -6.81 -3.69
C GLU A 117 18.69 -8.32 -3.49
N GLY A 118 17.74 -8.92 -4.19
CA GLY A 118 17.43 -10.36 -4.12
C GLY A 118 16.68 -10.80 -2.88
N GLU A 119 16.40 -9.91 -1.92
CA GLU A 119 15.55 -10.19 -0.77
C GLU A 119 14.06 -10.13 -1.14
N THR A 120 13.22 -10.55 -0.23
CA THR A 120 11.76 -10.48 -0.40
C THR A 120 11.16 -9.87 0.87
N LEU A 121 10.40 -8.80 0.69
CA LEU A 121 9.55 -8.25 1.73
C LEU A 121 8.29 -9.11 1.84
N TYR A 122 8.00 -9.60 3.05
CA TYR A 122 6.80 -10.33 3.39
C TYR A 122 5.90 -9.48 4.29
N LEU A 123 4.63 -9.38 3.96
CA LEU A 123 3.58 -8.87 4.85
C LEU A 123 2.88 -10.05 5.51
N ILE A 124 2.86 -10.06 6.82
CA ILE A 124 2.34 -11.17 7.63
C ILE A 124 1.12 -10.69 8.41
N ALA A 125 -0.01 -11.34 8.17
CA ALA A 125 -1.26 -11.07 8.87
C ALA A 125 -1.27 -11.63 10.30
N PRO A 126 -2.17 -11.18 11.18
CA PRO A 126 -2.39 -11.80 12.48
C PRO A 126 -2.62 -13.31 12.35
N GLY A 127 -1.90 -14.09 13.16
CA GLY A 127 -1.91 -15.55 13.06
C GLY A 127 -0.80 -16.14 12.21
N GLY A 128 0.08 -15.31 11.60
CA GLY A 128 1.31 -15.76 10.95
C GLY A 128 1.16 -16.14 9.47
N THR A 129 -0.01 -15.87 8.87
CA THR A 129 -0.21 -16.12 7.42
C THR A 129 0.43 -15.01 6.60
N ILE A 130 1.16 -15.36 5.55
CA ILE A 130 1.67 -14.39 4.57
C ILE A 130 0.48 -13.83 3.80
N ALA A 131 0.21 -12.54 3.99
CA ALA A 131 -0.86 -11.83 3.31
C ALA A 131 -0.42 -11.32 1.92
N ASP A 132 0.84 -10.89 1.80
CA ASP A 132 1.40 -10.40 0.55
C ASP A 132 2.93 -10.48 0.57
N ARG A 133 3.57 -10.31 -0.59
CA ARG A 133 5.03 -10.27 -0.71
C ARG A 133 5.47 -9.45 -1.91
N ALA A 134 6.67 -8.89 -1.84
CA ALA A 134 7.33 -8.14 -2.91
C ALA A 134 8.82 -8.52 -2.98
N ALA A 135 9.29 -8.94 -4.14
CA ALA A 135 10.70 -9.28 -4.36
C ALA A 135 11.50 -8.01 -4.71
N CYS A 136 12.70 -7.88 -4.15
CA CYS A 136 13.67 -6.84 -4.48
C CYS A 136 14.50 -7.30 -5.70
N ASP A 137 14.05 -6.96 -6.90
CA ASP A 137 14.71 -7.34 -8.16
C ASP A 137 16.10 -6.66 -8.26
N PRO A 138 17.22 -7.39 -8.33
CA PRO A 138 18.54 -6.78 -8.43
C PRO A 138 18.70 -5.82 -9.62
N GLU A 139 17.95 -6.04 -10.69
CA GLU A 139 18.04 -5.25 -11.93
C GLU A 139 17.24 -3.92 -11.83
N LEU A 140 16.42 -3.71 -10.80
CA LEU A 140 15.66 -2.47 -10.66
C LEU A 140 16.63 -1.29 -10.45
N PRO A 141 16.57 -0.22 -11.26
CA PRO A 141 17.45 0.93 -11.10
C PRO A 141 17.17 1.70 -9.79
N ALA A 142 18.15 2.50 -9.34
CA ALA A 142 17.97 3.39 -8.20
C ALA A 142 16.86 4.41 -8.48
N ASP A 143 16.12 4.77 -7.43
CA ASP A 143 14.95 5.66 -7.45
C ASP A 143 13.80 5.20 -8.36
N HIS A 144 13.86 3.95 -8.87
CA HIS A 144 12.70 3.29 -9.45
C HIS A 144 11.92 2.56 -8.35
N VAL A 145 10.64 2.41 -8.56
CA VAL A 145 9.69 1.85 -7.60
C VAL A 145 8.97 0.66 -8.21
N LEU A 146 8.69 -0.36 -7.39
CA LEU A 146 7.69 -1.35 -7.70
C LEU A 146 6.36 -0.87 -7.17
N ARG A 147 5.32 -0.76 -7.99
CA ARG A 147 4.01 -0.28 -7.56
C ARG A 147 2.87 -1.06 -8.21
N ARG A 148 1.73 -1.10 -7.54
CA ARG A 148 0.48 -1.68 -8.07
C ARG A 148 -0.40 -0.59 -8.62
N GLU A 149 -0.70 -0.64 -9.90
CA GLU A 149 -1.73 0.21 -10.49
C GLU A 149 -3.08 -0.52 -10.49
N ASN A 150 -4.14 0.16 -10.06
CA ASN A 150 -5.51 -0.39 -10.04
C ASN A 150 -5.62 -1.78 -9.37
N GLY A 151 -4.78 -2.05 -8.39
CA GLY A 151 -4.80 -3.31 -7.67
C GLY A 151 -4.18 -4.51 -8.38
N GLY A 152 -3.49 -4.27 -9.49
CA GLY A 152 -2.78 -5.29 -10.27
C GLY A 152 -1.51 -5.82 -9.61
N GLU A 153 -0.66 -6.44 -10.40
CA GLU A 153 0.66 -6.88 -9.97
C GLU A 153 1.61 -5.69 -9.71
N LEU A 154 2.66 -5.93 -8.91
CA LEU A 154 3.74 -4.99 -8.75
C LEU A 154 4.54 -4.89 -10.05
N THR A 155 4.64 -3.68 -10.59
CA THR A 155 5.40 -3.39 -11.81
C THR A 155 6.33 -2.22 -11.58
N GLU A 156 7.45 -2.21 -12.31
CA GLU A 156 8.41 -1.12 -12.29
C GLU A 156 7.80 0.20 -12.76
N SER A 157 8.16 1.29 -12.10
CA SER A 157 7.78 2.66 -12.47
C SER A 157 8.84 3.65 -12.01
N VAL A 158 8.96 4.75 -12.75
CA VAL A 158 9.72 5.94 -12.33
C VAL A 158 8.87 6.92 -11.52
N TRP A 159 7.58 6.65 -11.38
CA TRP A 159 6.63 7.53 -10.71
C TRP A 159 6.29 7.00 -9.33
N ALA A 160 7.10 7.35 -8.35
CA ALA A 160 6.83 7.04 -6.95
C ALA A 160 5.69 7.93 -6.41
N THR A 161 4.83 7.33 -5.58
CA THR A 161 3.65 8.00 -5.02
C THR A 161 3.52 7.84 -3.50
N PRO A 162 4.61 7.86 -2.70
CA PRO A 162 4.54 7.53 -1.29
C PRO A 162 3.57 8.43 -0.53
N GLY A 163 2.60 7.81 0.16
CA GLY A 163 1.53 8.49 0.88
C GLY A 163 0.33 8.90 0.03
N TYR A 164 0.34 8.60 -1.27
CA TYR A 164 -0.71 8.93 -2.22
C TYR A 164 -1.15 7.69 -3.03
N PRO A 165 -2.36 7.70 -3.62
CA PRO A 165 -2.78 6.60 -4.50
C PRO A 165 -1.85 6.40 -5.70
N ASN A 166 -1.62 5.17 -6.12
CA ASN A 166 -0.80 4.79 -7.28
C ASN A 166 -1.47 5.16 -8.61
N THR A 167 -1.64 6.46 -8.84
CA THR A 167 -2.29 7.06 -10.03
C THR A 167 -1.50 8.27 -10.49
N ALA A 168 -1.77 8.75 -11.72
CA ALA A 168 -1.18 10.00 -12.21
C ALA A 168 -1.52 11.20 -11.31
N ALA A 169 -2.74 11.24 -10.76
CA ALA A 169 -3.14 12.29 -9.81
C ALA A 169 -2.39 12.18 -8.47
N GLY A 170 -2.16 10.96 -7.97
CA GLY A 170 -1.35 10.72 -6.78
C GLY A 170 0.10 11.14 -6.97
N TYR A 171 0.68 10.83 -8.13
CA TYR A 171 2.03 11.30 -8.47
C TYR A 171 2.11 12.83 -8.52
N ALA A 172 1.15 13.48 -9.16
CA ALA A 172 1.10 14.94 -9.19
C ALA A 172 0.98 15.55 -7.78
N ALA A 173 0.15 14.95 -6.91
CA ALA A 173 -0.01 15.37 -5.52
C ALA A 173 1.28 15.16 -4.70
N PHE A 174 1.97 14.04 -4.88
CA PHE A 174 3.28 13.79 -4.26
C PHE A 174 4.29 14.85 -4.71
N CYS A 175 4.44 15.10 -6.02
CA CYS A 175 5.33 16.12 -6.54
C CYS A 175 5.00 17.51 -5.99
N GLU A 176 3.72 17.85 -5.88
CA GLU A 176 3.28 19.13 -5.32
C GLU A 176 3.65 19.27 -3.84
N SER A 177 3.49 18.18 -3.05
CA SER A 177 3.85 18.18 -1.63
C SER A 177 5.35 18.38 -1.37
N ARG A 178 6.19 18.15 -2.39
CA ARG A 178 7.66 18.28 -2.32
C ARG A 178 8.15 19.67 -2.74
N LYS A 179 7.26 20.49 -3.29
CA LYS A 179 7.64 21.85 -3.67
C LYS A 179 7.92 22.68 -2.42
N THR A 180 9.04 23.36 -2.45
CA THR A 180 9.38 24.39 -1.48
C THR A 180 9.22 25.75 -2.14
N GLU A 181 8.71 26.72 -1.40
CA GLU A 181 8.72 28.09 -1.89
C GLU A 181 10.18 28.57 -2.02
N SER A 182 10.58 28.96 -3.23
CA SER A 182 11.89 29.49 -3.52
C SER A 182 11.75 30.74 -4.39
N PRO A 183 12.47 31.81 -4.09
CA PRO A 183 12.56 32.98 -4.98
C PRO A 183 13.36 32.67 -6.24
N LEU A 184 14.05 31.52 -6.30
CA LEU A 184 14.81 31.10 -7.46
C LEU A 184 13.99 30.13 -8.30
N VAL A 185 13.96 30.39 -9.61
CA VAL A 185 13.32 29.52 -10.60
C VAL A 185 14.33 29.11 -11.65
N ILE A 186 14.24 27.87 -12.12
CA ILE A 186 14.98 27.44 -13.31
C ILE A 186 14.23 28.02 -14.51
N ASN A 187 14.85 28.98 -15.18
CA ASN A 187 14.26 29.61 -16.34
C ASN A 187 14.49 28.79 -17.61
N GLU A 188 15.60 28.08 -17.69
CA GLU A 188 15.98 27.27 -18.85
C GLU A 188 16.83 26.06 -18.38
N ALA A 189 16.63 24.90 -19.01
CA ALA A 189 17.46 23.72 -18.81
C ALA A 189 17.68 23.02 -20.16
N ALA A 190 18.93 22.82 -20.56
CA ALA A 190 19.31 22.05 -21.74
C ALA A 190 19.71 20.60 -21.26
N VAL A 191 18.84 19.65 -21.51
CA VAL A 191 19.03 18.24 -21.08
C VAL A 191 20.08 17.55 -21.96
N TYR A 192 20.13 17.89 -23.25
CA TYR A 192 21.14 17.46 -24.19
C TYR A 192 21.73 18.70 -24.86
N ASN A 193 22.97 19.02 -24.52
CA ASN A 193 23.68 20.21 -25.08
C ASN A 193 24.90 19.79 -25.88
N ASP A 194 24.68 19.19 -27.04
CA ASP A 194 25.73 18.85 -28.00
C ASP A 194 25.89 19.93 -29.10
N THR A 195 24.91 20.81 -29.23
CA THR A 195 24.89 21.87 -30.26
C THR A 195 24.89 23.29 -29.68
N PHE A 196 24.33 23.51 -28.50
CA PHE A 196 24.46 24.77 -27.78
C PHE A 196 25.68 24.71 -26.87
N ALA A 197 26.82 24.61 -27.45
CA ALA A 197 28.01 24.86 -26.68
C ALA A 197 28.01 26.33 -26.26
N LEU A 198 27.68 26.59 -25.03
CA LEU A 198 28.52 27.48 -24.27
C LEU A 198 29.88 26.76 -24.19
N LYS A 199 30.54 26.57 -25.30
CA LYS A 199 31.98 26.39 -25.37
C LYS A 199 32.54 27.70 -24.90
N GLY A 200 32.43 27.91 -23.58
CA GLY A 200 33.00 29.03 -22.90
C GLY A 200 34.48 28.98 -23.10
N GLU A 201 34.91 29.86 -23.85
CA GLU A 201 36.12 30.58 -23.56
C GLU A 201 35.85 31.36 -22.26
N TYR A 202 36.29 30.78 -21.12
CA TYR A 202 36.47 31.49 -19.87
C TYR A 202 37.95 31.62 -19.61
#